data_b89cb440f9384e482c45a7bd3712db77
#
_entry.id   b89cb440f9384e482c45a7bd3712db77
#
_cell.length_a   1.000
_cell.length_b   1.000
_cell.length_c   1.000
_cell.angle_alpha   90.00
_cell.angle_beta   90.00
_cell.angle_gamma   90.00
#
_symmetry.space_group_name_H-M   'P 1'
#
loop_
_entity.id
_entity.type
_entity.pdbx_description
1 polymer ?
#
loop_
_entity_poly.entity_id
_entity_poly.type
_entity_poly.pdbx_seq_one_letter_code
_entity_poly.pdbx_strand_id
1 'polypeptide(L)'
;MKNLFYLIIVLIGFSCKGSLSDREELKSVHLGVINATPKQEKVVLEDLNATIKSIRLETNDSCILNKITQLVDVDYLWIVADRQLYKFDKSGAFIGLIGQKGQGPAEYVAPERIQVDREQKIVYVIDYLGRKMMSFDYEGNFLRSLPLPEDYSLNRIALDNKQLYYSSYTNSVMPDLFACDMTTGKIDTISFRERTMGQEAYAGETFMYHLNGKAYLYHYFNDTVYTLADNRLTPAYLFDLGDSKFSFKQLTVTGEATSEEPIDHPKIQLSNFIDTEKYIILSYSVVNSWRMGTKPDQRFALYDKVEQVMYPDVYLVSEKQDIFSLEPEDPIFASTDEHSIFTFKQASDLLEDHEIEGLDAEDNPVIVQYTFN
;
A
#
# COMPACT_ATOMS: atom_id res chain seq x y z
N MET A 1 20.32 -46.49 -65.93
CA MET A 1 20.97 -45.24 -65.48
C MET A 1 19.91 -44.47 -64.74
N LYS A 2 19.97 -44.52 -63.40
CA LYS A 2 18.98 -43.90 -62.49
C LYS A 2 19.51 -42.56 -62.03
N ASN A 3 18.87 -41.47 -62.40
CA ASN A 3 19.18 -40.11 -61.87
C ASN A 3 18.47 -39.91 -60.55
N LEU A 4 19.28 -39.79 -59.53
CA LEU A 4 18.82 -39.48 -58.17
C LEU A 4 18.79 -37.94 -57.99
N PHE A 5 17.60 -37.38 -57.94
CA PHE A 5 17.41 -35.95 -57.56
C PHE A 5 17.50 -35.82 -56.06
N TYR A 6 18.53 -35.15 -55.56
CA TYR A 6 18.60 -34.71 -54.17
C TYR A 6 17.81 -33.40 -54.03
N LEU A 7 16.73 -33.46 -53.26
CA LEU A 7 15.97 -32.29 -52.82
C LEU A 7 16.65 -31.68 -51.57
N ILE A 8 17.33 -30.56 -51.74
CA ILE A 8 17.89 -29.80 -50.62
C ILE A 8 16.74 -28.95 -50.02
N ILE A 9 16.23 -29.35 -48.85
CA ILE A 9 15.33 -28.54 -48.05
C ILE A 9 16.17 -27.54 -47.27
N VAL A 10 16.15 -26.26 -47.70
CA VAL A 10 16.72 -25.16 -46.93
C VAL A 10 15.69 -24.78 -45.85
N LEU A 11 15.94 -25.22 -44.62
CA LEU A 11 15.25 -24.76 -43.45
C LEU A 11 15.70 -23.32 -43.15
N ILE A 12 14.94 -22.35 -43.63
CA ILE A 12 15.08 -20.95 -43.19
C ILE A 12 14.54 -20.89 -41.77
N GLY A 13 15.42 -20.97 -40.79
CA GLY A 13 15.11 -20.69 -39.40
C GLY A 13 14.82 -19.20 -39.27
N PHE A 14 13.56 -18.84 -39.17
CA PHE A 14 13.17 -17.55 -38.67
C PHE A 14 13.55 -17.46 -37.16
N SER A 15 14.76 -17.02 -36.93
CA SER A 15 15.16 -16.56 -35.60
C SER A 15 14.41 -15.24 -35.36
N CYS A 16 13.25 -15.30 -34.72
CA CYS A 16 12.67 -14.15 -34.07
C CYS A 16 13.64 -13.67 -32.97
N LYS A 17 14.60 -12.85 -33.33
CA LYS A 17 15.26 -11.96 -32.38
C LYS A 17 14.24 -10.90 -32.00
N GLY A 18 13.35 -11.23 -31.04
CA GLY A 18 12.70 -10.24 -30.23
C GLY A 18 13.80 -9.44 -29.55
N SER A 19 13.90 -8.17 -29.87
CA SER A 19 14.86 -7.29 -29.23
C SER A 19 14.53 -7.23 -27.74
N LEU A 20 15.43 -7.76 -26.93
CA LEU A 20 15.45 -7.65 -25.46
C LEU A 20 15.87 -6.22 -25.04
N SER A 21 15.30 -5.20 -25.67
CA SER A 21 15.73 -3.81 -25.43
C SER A 21 14.90 -3.04 -24.41
N ASP A 22 13.87 -3.64 -23.81
CA ASP A 22 13.09 -2.97 -22.75
C ASP A 22 12.95 -3.87 -21.53
N ARG A 23 14.06 -4.37 -21.00
CA ARG A 23 14.11 -4.69 -19.58
C ARG A 23 14.26 -3.35 -18.87
N GLU A 24 13.18 -2.82 -18.32
CA GLU A 24 13.30 -1.80 -17.26
C GLU A 24 14.36 -2.32 -16.28
N GLU A 25 15.41 -1.54 -16.08
CA GLU A 25 16.53 -1.92 -15.22
C GLU A 25 15.96 -2.13 -13.81
N LEU A 26 16.13 -3.32 -13.27
CA LEU A 26 15.66 -3.65 -11.93
C LEU A 26 16.38 -2.74 -10.94
N LYS A 27 15.65 -1.86 -10.27
CA LYS A 27 16.21 -0.99 -9.24
C LYS A 27 16.44 -1.82 -7.99
N SER A 28 17.66 -1.83 -7.48
CA SER A 28 18.03 -2.56 -6.28
C SER A 28 18.26 -1.57 -5.13
N VAL A 29 17.56 -1.80 -4.04
CA VAL A 29 17.71 -1.04 -2.80
C VAL A 29 18.17 -2.01 -1.71
N HIS A 30 19.32 -1.73 -1.11
CA HIS A 30 19.91 -2.57 -0.07
C HIS A 30 19.56 -2.01 1.32
N LEU A 31 18.72 -2.75 2.05
CA LEU A 31 18.57 -2.59 3.49
C LEU A 31 19.70 -3.40 4.16
N GLY A 32 20.65 -2.73 4.77
CA GLY A 32 21.71 -3.41 5.52
C GLY A 32 21.16 -4.26 6.66
N VAL A 33 22.01 -5.13 7.20
CA VAL A 33 21.66 -5.95 8.37
C VAL A 33 21.28 -5.03 9.54
N ILE A 34 20.04 -5.14 10.02
CA ILE A 34 19.59 -4.41 11.21
C ILE A 34 20.02 -5.21 12.43
N ASN A 35 20.94 -4.63 13.19
CA ASN A 35 21.35 -5.20 14.46
C ASN A 35 20.25 -5.03 15.52
N ALA A 36 20.22 -5.92 16.52
CA ALA A 36 19.27 -5.87 17.63
C ALA A 36 19.35 -4.58 18.48
N THR A 37 20.47 -3.88 18.39
CA THR A 37 20.70 -2.55 18.97
C THR A 37 20.93 -1.56 17.84
N PRO A 38 19.86 -1.06 17.21
CA PRO A 38 20.00 -0.10 16.13
C PRO A 38 20.51 1.21 16.67
N LYS A 39 21.38 1.82 15.90
CA LYS A 39 21.67 3.23 16.05
C LYS A 39 20.67 3.97 15.15
N GLN A 40 19.57 4.38 15.76
CA GLN A 40 18.58 5.19 15.05
C GLN A 40 19.24 6.50 14.61
N GLU A 41 19.16 6.79 13.33
CA GLU A 41 19.66 8.05 12.78
C GLU A 41 18.52 9.07 12.74
N LYS A 42 18.78 10.23 13.35
CA LYS A 42 17.87 11.36 13.23
C LYS A 42 18.04 11.98 11.84
N VAL A 43 16.99 11.96 11.04
CA VAL A 43 16.94 12.66 9.75
C VAL A 43 15.99 13.83 9.89
N VAL A 44 16.52 15.02 9.65
CA VAL A 44 15.78 16.28 9.76
C VAL A 44 15.02 16.50 8.46
N LEU A 45 13.70 16.63 8.54
CA LEU A 45 12.83 16.81 7.39
C LEU A 45 13.18 18.06 6.58
N GLU A 46 13.61 19.11 7.25
CA GLU A 46 14.06 20.35 6.62
C GLU A 46 15.34 20.16 5.79
N ASP A 47 16.23 19.25 6.21
CA ASP A 47 17.46 18.91 5.45
C ASP A 47 17.11 18.11 4.18
N LEU A 48 15.98 17.42 4.16
CA LEU A 48 15.42 16.78 2.97
C LEU A 48 14.66 17.76 2.06
N ASN A 49 14.71 19.08 2.35
CA ASN A 49 13.88 20.10 1.73
C ASN A 49 12.37 19.82 1.84
N ALA A 50 11.96 19.13 2.88
CA ALA A 50 10.54 18.90 3.14
C ALA A 50 9.87 20.16 3.67
N THR A 51 8.68 20.43 3.16
CA THR A 51 7.75 21.40 3.76
C THR A 51 6.62 20.66 4.44
N ILE A 52 6.25 21.12 5.63
CA ILE A 52 5.19 20.50 6.43
C ILE A 52 3.98 21.41 6.45
N LYS A 53 2.83 20.86 6.11
CA LYS A 53 1.54 21.55 6.16
C LYS A 53 0.57 20.73 6.99
N SER A 54 0.00 21.35 8.02
CA SER A 54 -1.13 20.78 8.75
C SER A 54 -2.46 21.21 8.13
N ILE A 55 -3.41 20.29 8.08
CA ILE A 55 -4.76 20.51 7.56
C ILE A 55 -5.72 20.05 8.65
N ARG A 56 -6.39 21.00 9.28
CA ARG A 56 -7.44 20.71 10.27
C ARG A 56 -8.70 20.33 9.53
N LEU A 57 -9.21 19.16 9.81
CA LEU A 57 -10.50 18.75 9.27
C LEU A 57 -11.63 19.43 10.06
N GLU A 58 -12.61 19.95 9.35
CA GLU A 58 -13.81 20.48 9.97
C GLU A 58 -14.46 19.43 10.88
N THR A 59 -14.82 19.82 12.10
CA THR A 59 -15.48 18.98 13.09
C THR A 59 -16.90 19.49 13.32
N ASN A 60 -17.88 18.66 13.04
CA ASN A 60 -19.29 18.92 13.35
C ASN A 60 -20.06 17.59 13.43
N ASP A 61 -21.31 17.62 13.86
CA ASP A 61 -22.15 16.43 14.05
C ASP A 61 -22.27 15.52 12.80
N SER A 62 -21.97 16.05 11.61
CA SER A 62 -22.05 15.31 10.35
C SER A 62 -20.73 14.68 9.91
N CYS A 63 -19.62 15.05 10.53
CA CYS A 63 -18.29 14.63 10.12
C CYS A 63 -17.32 14.46 11.31
N ILE A 64 -17.70 13.62 12.27
CA ILE A 64 -16.79 13.18 13.34
C ILE A 64 -16.07 11.92 12.87
N LEU A 65 -14.73 11.95 12.90
CA LEU A 65 -13.85 10.86 12.49
C LEU A 65 -13.05 10.35 13.70
N ASN A 66 -13.19 9.06 14.02
CA ASN A 66 -12.39 8.45 15.10
C ASN A 66 -11.21 7.66 14.54
N LYS A 67 -11.47 6.78 13.56
CA LYS A 67 -10.45 5.88 13.02
C LYS A 67 -10.35 6.02 11.51
N ILE A 68 -9.37 6.76 11.06
CA ILE A 68 -9.03 6.82 9.63
C ILE A 68 -8.34 5.52 9.22
N THR A 69 -8.85 4.86 8.19
CA THR A 69 -8.28 3.63 7.63
C THR A 69 -7.67 3.81 6.25
N GLN A 70 -8.10 4.85 5.54
CA GLN A 70 -7.51 5.23 4.26
C GLN A 70 -7.70 6.73 4.00
N LEU A 71 -6.70 7.33 3.38
CA LEU A 71 -6.73 8.68 2.83
C LEU A 71 -6.24 8.63 1.39
N VAL A 72 -6.97 9.28 0.49
CA VAL A 72 -6.60 9.43 -0.92
C VAL A 72 -6.70 10.91 -1.29
N ASP A 73 -5.59 11.46 -1.77
CA ASP A 73 -5.43 12.87 -2.11
C ASP A 73 -5.53 13.10 -3.63
N VAL A 74 -6.75 13.12 -4.15
CA VAL A 74 -7.04 13.41 -5.58
C VAL A 74 -8.13 14.45 -5.69
N ASP A 75 -7.80 15.64 -6.16
CA ASP A 75 -8.68 16.83 -6.24
C ASP A 75 -9.28 17.24 -4.87
N TYR A 76 -9.63 16.29 -4.04
CA TYR A 76 -10.19 16.38 -2.70
C TYR A 76 -9.40 15.46 -1.76
N LEU A 77 -9.67 15.58 -0.45
CA LEU A 77 -9.27 14.58 0.52
C LEU A 77 -10.45 13.60 0.69
N TRP A 78 -10.24 12.37 0.24
CA TRP A 78 -11.18 11.27 0.38
C TRP A 78 -10.74 10.42 1.54
N ILE A 79 -11.56 10.36 2.59
CA ILE A 79 -11.19 9.72 3.84
C ILE A 79 -12.17 8.60 4.16
N VAL A 80 -11.66 7.40 4.33
CA VAL A 80 -12.42 6.30 4.92
C VAL A 80 -12.16 6.28 6.41
N ALA A 81 -13.18 6.54 7.18
CA ALA A 81 -13.16 6.49 8.63
C ALA A 81 -14.45 5.88 9.16
N ASP A 82 -14.38 5.12 10.24
CA ASP A 82 -15.56 4.56 10.94
C ASP A 82 -16.56 3.86 10.02
N ARG A 83 -16.06 3.17 9.00
CA ARG A 83 -16.84 2.50 7.94
C ARG A 83 -17.74 3.46 7.14
N GLN A 84 -17.25 4.67 6.89
CA GLN A 84 -17.92 5.69 6.11
C GLN A 84 -16.90 6.36 5.20
N LEU A 85 -17.33 6.83 4.03
CA LEU A 85 -16.49 7.60 3.11
C LEU A 85 -16.86 9.07 3.18
N TYR A 86 -15.89 9.87 3.59
CA TYR A 86 -15.98 11.31 3.73
C TYR A 86 -15.22 12.02 2.61
N LYS A 87 -15.75 13.15 2.18
CA LYS A 87 -15.13 14.04 1.22
C LYS A 87 -14.90 15.40 1.87
N PHE A 88 -13.64 15.84 1.88
CA PHE A 88 -13.22 17.16 2.31
C PHE A 88 -12.53 17.88 1.16
N ASP A 89 -12.55 19.22 1.19
CA ASP A 89 -11.68 19.96 0.30
C ASP A 89 -10.23 19.96 0.80
N LYS A 90 -9.31 20.53 0.02
CA LYS A 90 -7.89 20.59 0.35
C LYS A 90 -7.56 21.53 1.54
N SER A 91 -8.51 22.30 2.01
CA SER A 91 -8.37 23.12 3.22
C SER A 91 -8.86 22.40 4.48
N GLY A 92 -9.53 21.26 4.33
CA GLY A 92 -10.12 20.47 5.40
C GLY A 92 -11.60 20.77 5.65
N ALA A 93 -12.26 21.62 4.82
CA ALA A 93 -13.69 21.86 4.94
C ALA A 93 -14.49 20.63 4.47
N PHE A 94 -15.49 20.25 5.26
CA PHE A 94 -16.35 19.10 4.94
C PHE A 94 -17.28 19.41 3.76
N ILE A 95 -17.27 18.56 2.76
CA ILE A 95 -18.14 18.70 1.58
C ILE A 95 -19.35 17.78 1.69
N GLY A 96 -19.15 16.54 2.15
CA GLY A 96 -20.23 15.58 2.25
C GLY A 96 -19.77 14.14 2.38
N LEU A 97 -20.72 13.24 2.48
CA LEU A 97 -20.53 11.79 2.46
C LEU A 97 -20.67 11.27 1.03
N ILE A 98 -19.93 10.24 0.71
CA ILE A 98 -20.07 9.50 -0.55
C ILE A 98 -20.77 8.18 -0.28
N GLY A 99 -21.95 8.02 -0.83
CA GLY A 99 -22.82 6.88 -0.53
C GLY A 99 -23.38 6.91 0.88
N GLN A 100 -24.05 5.84 1.27
CA GLN A 100 -24.71 5.71 2.58
C GLN A 100 -24.48 4.32 3.16
N LYS A 101 -24.44 4.24 4.50
CA LYS A 101 -24.44 2.95 5.21
C LYS A 101 -25.80 2.28 5.12
N GLY A 102 -25.79 0.99 4.78
CA GLY A 102 -27.00 0.19 4.71
C GLY A 102 -26.78 -1.12 3.96
N GLN A 103 -27.87 -1.79 3.63
CA GLN A 103 -27.88 -3.06 2.90
C GLN A 103 -28.58 -2.96 1.54
N GLY A 104 -28.97 -1.79 1.15
CA GLY A 104 -29.60 -1.53 -0.15
C GLY A 104 -28.62 -1.65 -1.31
N PRO A 105 -29.13 -1.66 -2.56
CA PRO A 105 -28.30 -1.81 -3.76
C PRO A 105 -27.26 -0.69 -3.93
N ALA A 106 -27.59 0.53 -3.49
CA ALA A 106 -26.74 1.71 -3.56
C ALA A 106 -26.05 2.06 -2.23
N GLU A 107 -26.18 1.20 -1.22
CA GLU A 107 -25.66 1.39 0.12
C GLU A 107 -24.51 0.41 0.38
N TYR A 108 -23.56 0.77 1.23
CA TYR A 108 -22.47 -0.09 1.68
C TYR A 108 -22.57 -0.42 3.16
N VAL A 109 -22.08 -1.60 3.54
CA VAL A 109 -22.03 -2.04 4.94
C VAL A 109 -20.75 -1.57 5.61
N ALA A 110 -19.61 -1.74 4.94
CA ALA A 110 -18.29 -1.35 5.43
C ALA A 110 -17.35 -1.07 4.26
N PRO A 111 -17.19 0.20 3.85
CA PRO A 111 -16.15 0.57 2.90
C PRO A 111 -14.80 0.37 3.57
N GLU A 112 -13.97 -0.46 2.95
CA GLU A 112 -12.62 -0.79 3.46
C GLU A 112 -11.54 -0.11 2.65
N ARG A 113 -11.72 -0.08 1.33
CA ARG A 113 -10.77 0.50 0.40
C ARG A 113 -11.48 1.32 -0.66
N ILE A 114 -10.82 2.40 -1.03
CA ILE A 114 -11.28 3.25 -2.12
C ILE A 114 -10.17 3.45 -3.14
N GLN A 115 -10.56 3.70 -4.36
CA GLN A 115 -9.70 4.18 -5.42
C GLN A 115 -10.42 5.28 -6.18
N VAL A 116 -9.70 6.34 -6.53
CA VAL A 116 -10.26 7.50 -7.22
C VAL A 116 -9.72 7.56 -8.63
N ASP A 117 -10.62 7.49 -9.60
CA ASP A 117 -10.32 7.77 -11.00
C ASP A 117 -10.57 9.25 -11.27
N ARG A 118 -9.47 10.00 -11.37
CA ARG A 118 -9.50 11.45 -11.58
C ARG A 118 -10.07 11.82 -12.95
N GLU A 119 -9.75 11.03 -13.97
CA GLU A 119 -10.15 11.35 -15.34
C GLU A 119 -11.65 11.15 -15.55
N GLN A 120 -12.19 10.06 -15.03
CA GLN A 120 -13.61 9.74 -15.15
C GLN A 120 -14.47 10.38 -14.05
N LYS A 121 -13.86 11.01 -13.03
CA LYS A 121 -14.55 11.53 -11.84
C LYS A 121 -15.36 10.46 -11.12
N ILE A 122 -14.75 9.27 -10.93
CA ILE A 122 -15.39 8.11 -10.30
C ILE A 122 -14.61 7.74 -9.04
N VAL A 123 -15.35 7.43 -7.97
CA VAL A 123 -14.82 6.83 -6.75
C VAL A 123 -15.27 5.38 -6.70
N TYR A 124 -14.32 4.45 -6.72
CA TYR A 124 -14.56 3.04 -6.51
C TYR A 124 -14.43 2.71 -5.03
N VAL A 125 -15.38 1.95 -4.53
CA VAL A 125 -15.46 1.58 -3.11
C VAL A 125 -15.56 0.06 -3.00
N ILE A 126 -14.65 -0.56 -2.26
CA ILE A 126 -14.75 -1.95 -1.87
C ILE A 126 -15.55 -2.02 -0.57
N ASP A 127 -16.73 -2.55 -0.66
CA ASP A 127 -17.57 -2.91 0.48
C ASP A 127 -17.28 -4.37 0.87
N TYR A 128 -16.33 -4.55 1.78
CA TYR A 128 -15.88 -5.88 2.17
C TYR A 128 -16.99 -6.73 2.78
N LEU A 129 -17.75 -6.18 3.72
CA LEU A 129 -18.84 -6.92 4.37
C LEU A 129 -20.07 -7.06 3.46
N GLY A 130 -20.32 -6.09 2.60
CA GLY A 130 -21.38 -6.17 1.59
C GLY A 130 -20.98 -7.03 0.39
N ARG A 131 -19.72 -7.51 0.30
CA ARG A 131 -19.18 -8.36 -0.77
C ARG A 131 -19.42 -7.80 -2.17
N LYS A 132 -19.21 -6.52 -2.33
CA LYS A 132 -19.41 -5.83 -3.60
C LYS A 132 -18.39 -4.69 -3.77
N MET A 133 -18.12 -4.41 -5.00
CA MET A 133 -17.44 -3.20 -5.42
C MET A 133 -18.48 -2.23 -5.96
N MET A 134 -18.46 -1.02 -5.47
CA MET A 134 -19.39 0.03 -5.86
C MET A 134 -18.63 1.17 -6.53
N SER A 135 -19.33 1.89 -7.40
CA SER A 135 -18.80 3.13 -7.95
C SER A 135 -19.80 4.26 -7.76
N PHE A 136 -19.25 5.42 -7.45
CA PHE A 136 -19.96 6.68 -7.24
C PHE A 136 -19.31 7.76 -8.11
N ASP A 137 -20.07 8.75 -8.53
CA ASP A 137 -19.47 9.97 -9.06
C ASP A 137 -18.90 10.84 -7.91
N TYR A 138 -18.27 11.96 -8.25
CA TYR A 138 -17.69 12.88 -7.26
C TYR A 138 -18.75 13.61 -6.42
N GLU A 139 -19.99 13.66 -6.87
CA GLU A 139 -21.14 14.21 -6.18
C GLU A 139 -21.78 13.20 -5.21
N GLY A 140 -21.30 11.93 -5.22
CA GLY A 140 -21.78 10.86 -4.36
C GLY A 140 -22.97 10.10 -4.91
N ASN A 141 -23.35 10.34 -6.18
CA ASN A 141 -24.41 9.56 -6.82
C ASN A 141 -23.92 8.16 -7.15
N PHE A 142 -24.72 7.17 -6.80
CA PHE A 142 -24.44 5.77 -7.11
C PHE A 142 -24.50 5.53 -8.62
N LEU A 143 -23.45 4.91 -9.16
CA LEU A 143 -23.37 4.57 -10.59
C LEU A 143 -23.68 3.10 -10.83
N ARG A 144 -23.00 2.21 -10.13
CA ARG A 144 -23.18 0.76 -10.24
C ARG A 144 -22.55 -0.02 -9.09
N SER A 145 -22.91 -1.31 -9.03
CA SER A 145 -22.29 -2.28 -8.14
C SER A 145 -21.93 -3.55 -8.92
N LEU A 146 -20.78 -4.13 -8.61
CA LEU A 146 -20.32 -5.42 -9.12
C LEU A 146 -20.12 -6.36 -7.93
N PRO A 147 -20.62 -7.61 -7.97
CA PRO A 147 -20.39 -8.56 -6.90
C PRO A 147 -18.90 -8.92 -6.84
N LEU A 148 -18.37 -9.07 -5.64
CA LEU A 148 -17.06 -9.66 -5.43
C LEU A 148 -17.18 -11.19 -5.39
N PRO A 149 -16.15 -11.93 -5.81
CA PRO A 149 -16.15 -13.38 -5.75
C PRO A 149 -16.44 -13.89 -4.32
N GLU A 150 -17.29 -14.90 -4.19
CA GLU A 150 -17.78 -15.38 -2.88
C GLU A 150 -16.69 -15.96 -1.99
N ASP A 151 -15.68 -16.57 -2.59
CA ASP A 151 -14.66 -17.36 -1.88
C ASP A 151 -13.40 -16.56 -1.52
N TYR A 152 -13.39 -15.25 -1.75
CA TYR A 152 -12.20 -14.43 -1.56
C TYR A 152 -12.39 -13.33 -0.53
N SER A 153 -11.45 -13.26 0.40
CA SER A 153 -11.25 -12.09 1.24
C SER A 153 -10.36 -11.10 0.47
N LEU A 154 -10.87 -9.93 0.16
CA LEU A 154 -10.09 -8.89 -0.50
C LEU A 154 -9.20 -8.20 0.53
N ASN A 155 -7.93 -8.15 0.22
CA ASN A 155 -6.96 -7.56 1.12
C ASN A 155 -6.55 -6.16 0.67
N ARG A 156 -6.31 -5.99 -0.62
CA ARG A 156 -5.84 -4.71 -1.20
C ARG A 156 -6.39 -4.53 -2.61
N ILE A 157 -6.47 -3.27 -3.02
CA ILE A 157 -6.87 -2.87 -4.37
C ILE A 157 -5.91 -1.82 -4.93
N ALA A 158 -5.74 -1.85 -6.24
CA ALA A 158 -5.12 -0.78 -7.01
C ALA A 158 -5.84 -0.62 -8.34
N LEU A 159 -5.93 0.59 -8.84
CA LEU A 159 -6.53 0.90 -10.14
C LEU A 159 -5.42 1.30 -11.13
N ASP A 160 -5.48 0.74 -12.33
CA ASP A 160 -4.68 1.17 -13.47
C ASP A 160 -5.50 1.03 -14.76
N ASN A 161 -5.59 2.11 -15.54
CA ASN A 161 -6.22 2.13 -16.86
C ASN A 161 -7.55 1.35 -16.97
N LYS A 162 -8.50 1.56 -16.07
CA LYS A 162 -9.80 0.83 -16.00
C LYS A 162 -9.71 -0.62 -15.54
N GLN A 163 -8.53 -1.11 -15.18
CA GLN A 163 -8.37 -2.39 -14.50
C GLN A 163 -8.31 -2.15 -12.99
N LEU A 164 -9.19 -2.80 -12.26
CA LEU A 164 -9.07 -2.86 -10.80
C LEU A 164 -8.39 -4.17 -10.43
N TYR A 165 -7.20 -4.06 -9.89
CA TYR A 165 -6.46 -5.18 -9.36
C TYR A 165 -6.83 -5.39 -7.90
N TYR A 166 -6.97 -6.63 -7.49
CA TYR A 166 -7.18 -6.96 -6.09
C TYR A 166 -6.52 -8.29 -5.73
N SER A 167 -5.98 -8.33 -4.52
CA SER A 167 -5.42 -9.55 -3.95
C SER A 167 -6.46 -10.26 -3.09
N SER A 168 -6.39 -11.58 -3.11
CA SER A 168 -7.22 -12.42 -2.26
C SER A 168 -6.40 -13.03 -1.15
N TYR A 169 -7.11 -13.45 -0.13
CA TYR A 169 -6.61 -14.13 1.03
C TYR A 169 -7.34 -15.45 1.19
N THR A 170 -6.67 -16.57 1.00
CA THR A 170 -7.31 -17.89 1.11
C THR A 170 -6.38 -18.92 1.75
N ASN A 171 -6.95 -19.94 2.36
CA ASN A 171 -6.21 -21.06 2.97
C ASN A 171 -5.90 -22.21 2.00
N SER A 172 -6.14 -22.05 0.71
CA SER A 172 -6.00 -23.09 -0.30
C SER A 172 -5.14 -22.65 -1.48
N VAL A 173 -4.82 -23.58 -2.37
CA VAL A 173 -4.19 -23.26 -3.68
C VAL A 173 -5.23 -22.57 -4.54
N MET A 174 -5.26 -21.26 -4.46
CA MET A 174 -6.21 -20.40 -5.15
C MET A 174 -5.49 -19.23 -5.80
N PRO A 175 -6.10 -18.62 -6.82
CA PRO A 175 -5.57 -17.39 -7.38
C PRO A 175 -5.41 -16.34 -6.27
N ASP A 176 -4.28 -15.66 -6.24
CA ASP A 176 -3.98 -14.63 -5.24
C ASP A 176 -4.02 -13.21 -5.79
N LEU A 177 -4.05 -13.07 -7.11
CA LEU A 177 -4.13 -11.78 -7.78
C LEU A 177 -5.09 -11.84 -8.96
N PHE A 178 -5.99 -10.87 -8.98
CA PHE A 178 -7.04 -10.73 -9.98
C PHE A 178 -7.04 -9.35 -10.61
N ALA A 179 -7.54 -9.27 -11.84
CA ALA A 179 -7.91 -8.03 -12.49
C ALA A 179 -9.40 -8.04 -12.83
N CYS A 180 -10.08 -6.96 -12.52
CA CYS A 180 -11.45 -6.72 -12.93
C CYS A 180 -11.47 -5.57 -13.95
N ASP A 181 -11.92 -5.84 -15.15
CA ASP A 181 -12.23 -4.80 -16.13
C ASP A 181 -13.41 -3.98 -15.65
N MET A 182 -13.15 -2.72 -15.33
CA MET A 182 -14.15 -1.83 -14.75
C MET A 182 -15.25 -1.43 -15.74
N THR A 183 -15.09 -1.70 -17.02
CA THR A 183 -16.13 -1.43 -18.04
C THR A 183 -17.08 -2.61 -18.18
N THR A 184 -16.54 -3.81 -18.26
CA THR A 184 -17.30 -5.04 -18.53
C THR A 184 -17.66 -5.83 -17.29
N GLY A 185 -16.94 -5.63 -16.19
CA GLY A 185 -17.03 -6.46 -14.99
C GLY A 185 -16.36 -7.83 -15.12
N LYS A 186 -15.64 -8.09 -16.23
CA LYS A 186 -14.93 -9.35 -16.42
C LYS A 186 -13.76 -9.43 -15.45
N ILE A 187 -13.63 -10.59 -14.80
CA ILE A 187 -12.56 -10.88 -13.85
C ILE A 187 -11.62 -11.89 -14.50
N ASP A 188 -10.34 -11.53 -14.55
CA ASP A 188 -9.25 -12.39 -14.99
C ASP A 188 -8.33 -12.71 -13.83
N THR A 189 -7.78 -13.92 -13.80
CA THR A 189 -6.73 -14.32 -12.85
C THR A 189 -5.38 -13.96 -13.41
N ILE A 190 -4.53 -13.29 -12.60
CA ILE A 190 -3.18 -12.88 -13.01
C ILE A 190 -2.14 -13.85 -12.49
N SER A 191 -2.25 -14.24 -11.22
CA SER A 191 -1.28 -15.16 -10.62
C SER A 191 -1.93 -16.14 -9.66
N PHE A 192 -1.21 -17.24 -9.43
CA PHE A 192 -1.54 -18.25 -8.44
C PHE A 192 -0.36 -18.36 -7.48
N ARG A 193 -0.66 -18.46 -6.20
CA ARG A 193 0.34 -18.80 -5.20
C ARG A 193 0.22 -20.30 -4.90
N GLU A 194 1.31 -21.03 -5.12
CA GLU A 194 1.42 -22.39 -4.59
C GLU A 194 1.59 -22.33 -3.07
N ARG A 195 0.66 -22.90 -2.35
CA ARG A 195 0.76 -23.11 -0.90
C ARG A 195 0.91 -24.59 -0.62
N THR A 196 1.87 -24.94 0.19
CA THR A 196 1.98 -26.32 0.70
C THR A 196 0.91 -26.55 1.77
N MET A 197 0.35 -27.76 1.81
CA MET A 197 -0.62 -28.16 2.83
C MET A 197 -0.08 -27.84 4.24
N GLY A 198 -0.89 -27.20 5.07
CA GLY A 198 -0.51 -26.78 6.42
C GLY A 198 -0.05 -25.33 6.56
N GLN A 199 0.03 -24.59 5.45
CA GLN A 199 0.31 -23.15 5.48
C GLN A 199 -1.01 -22.39 5.71
N GLU A 200 -1.15 -21.79 6.87
CA GLU A 200 -2.27 -20.90 7.14
C GLU A 200 -2.10 -19.59 6.36
N ALA A 201 -3.23 -19.05 5.90
CA ALA A 201 -3.23 -17.76 5.26
C ALA A 201 -3.01 -16.66 6.31
N TYR A 202 -2.15 -15.71 6.00
CA TYR A 202 -1.84 -14.57 6.86
C TYR A 202 -2.54 -13.32 6.35
N ALA A 203 -3.29 -12.66 7.25
CA ALA A 203 -3.88 -11.37 6.92
C ALA A 203 -2.75 -10.35 6.66
N GLY A 204 -2.74 -9.75 5.48
CA GLY A 204 -1.75 -8.73 5.14
C GLY A 204 -0.54 -9.21 4.34
N GLU A 205 -0.54 -10.43 3.81
CA GLU A 205 0.58 -10.97 3.00
C GLU A 205 0.91 -10.19 1.73
N THR A 206 -0.03 -9.41 1.23
CA THR A 206 0.14 -8.66 -0.02
C THR A 206 -0.19 -7.20 0.20
N PHE A 207 0.71 -6.33 -0.19
CA PHE A 207 0.46 -4.90 -0.31
C PHE A 207 0.21 -4.57 -1.77
N MET A 208 -0.81 -3.79 -2.00
CA MET A 208 -1.04 -3.13 -3.27
C MET A 208 -1.28 -1.66 -3.01
N TYR A 209 -0.71 -0.82 -3.83
CA TYR A 209 -0.92 0.61 -3.79
C TYR A 209 -0.84 1.18 -5.20
N HIS A 210 -1.48 2.31 -5.37
CA HIS A 210 -1.43 3.08 -6.59
C HIS A 210 -0.60 4.33 -6.34
N LEU A 211 0.43 4.52 -7.15
CA LEU A 211 1.34 5.65 -7.04
C LEU A 211 1.77 6.06 -8.44
N ASN A 212 1.73 7.34 -8.74
CA ASN A 212 2.23 7.90 -10.00
C ASN A 212 1.58 7.26 -11.23
N GLY A 213 0.25 7.04 -11.19
CA GLY A 213 -0.45 6.38 -12.27
C GLY A 213 -0.12 4.90 -12.46
N LYS A 214 0.63 4.28 -11.54
CA LYS A 214 1.03 2.87 -11.61
C LYS A 214 0.50 2.11 -10.40
N ALA A 215 0.05 0.89 -10.64
CA ALA A 215 -0.24 -0.06 -9.57
C ALA A 215 1.03 -0.82 -9.20
N TYR A 216 1.28 -0.93 -7.90
CA TYR A 216 2.41 -1.66 -7.34
C TYR A 216 1.90 -2.79 -6.45
N LEU A 217 2.68 -3.87 -6.41
CA LEU A 217 2.41 -5.03 -5.59
C LEU A 217 3.67 -5.48 -4.87
N TYR A 218 3.53 -5.76 -3.60
CA TYR A 218 4.56 -6.33 -2.74
C TYR A 218 3.97 -7.46 -1.88
N HIS A 219 4.67 -8.57 -1.78
CA HIS A 219 4.34 -9.65 -0.87
C HIS A 219 5.29 -9.65 0.33
N TYR A 220 4.79 -9.76 1.54
CA TYR A 220 5.56 -9.70 2.79
C TYR A 220 6.81 -10.58 2.83
N PHE A 221 6.77 -11.75 2.20
CA PHE A 221 7.86 -12.71 2.22
C PHE A 221 8.71 -12.70 0.97
N ASN A 222 8.46 -11.73 0.11
CA ASN A 222 9.26 -11.48 -1.08
C ASN A 222 10.18 -10.29 -0.82
N ASP A 223 11.26 -10.18 -1.57
CA ASP A 223 12.18 -9.05 -1.58
C ASP A 223 11.99 -8.17 -2.81
N THR A 224 10.99 -8.48 -3.62
CA THR A 224 10.72 -7.79 -4.88
C THR A 224 9.38 -7.05 -4.82
N VAL A 225 9.42 -5.77 -5.16
CA VAL A 225 8.23 -4.98 -5.48
C VAL A 225 8.01 -5.03 -6.98
N TYR A 226 6.79 -5.31 -7.37
CA TYR A 226 6.38 -5.40 -8.77
C TYR A 226 5.52 -4.20 -9.16
N THR A 227 5.66 -3.74 -10.39
CA THR A 227 4.61 -2.96 -11.05
C THR A 227 3.60 -3.91 -11.66
N LEU A 228 2.35 -3.47 -11.72
CA LEU A 228 1.23 -4.22 -12.24
C LEU A 228 0.54 -3.37 -13.30
N ALA A 229 0.67 -3.79 -14.54
CA ALA A 229 0.06 -3.14 -15.70
C ALA A 229 -0.29 -4.19 -16.75
N ASP A 230 -1.37 -3.97 -17.51
CA ASP A 230 -1.83 -4.88 -18.59
C ASP A 230 -1.91 -6.35 -18.14
N ASN A 231 -2.38 -6.58 -16.90
CA ASN A 231 -2.47 -7.90 -16.28
C ASN A 231 -1.11 -8.64 -16.16
N ARG A 232 0.00 -7.90 -16.01
CA ARG A 232 1.35 -8.45 -15.88
C ARG A 232 2.07 -7.84 -14.70
N LEU A 233 2.83 -8.70 -14.01
CA LEU A 233 3.77 -8.30 -12.97
C LEU A 233 5.15 -8.10 -13.58
N THR A 234 5.72 -6.92 -13.39
CA THR A 234 7.09 -6.60 -13.79
C THR A 234 7.89 -6.19 -12.56
N PRO A 235 9.04 -6.80 -12.26
CA PRO A 235 9.87 -6.38 -11.14
C PRO A 235 10.27 -4.92 -11.27
N ALA A 236 10.09 -4.13 -10.21
CA ALA A 236 10.44 -2.71 -10.15
C ALA A 236 11.60 -2.46 -9.18
N TYR A 237 11.52 -3.03 -7.97
CA TYR A 237 12.53 -2.87 -6.93
C TYR A 237 12.87 -4.22 -6.29
N LEU A 238 14.13 -4.38 -5.91
CA LEU A 238 14.61 -5.51 -5.13
C LEU A 238 15.19 -4.98 -3.81
N PHE A 239 14.71 -5.50 -2.69
CA PHE A 239 15.26 -5.22 -1.37
C PHE A 239 16.17 -6.36 -0.94
N ASP A 240 17.44 -6.07 -0.71
CA ASP A 240 18.34 -7.05 -0.13
C ASP A 240 18.23 -7.00 1.40
N LEU A 241 17.48 -7.91 1.96
CA LEU A 241 17.32 -8.05 3.41
C LEU A 241 18.31 -9.04 4.02
N GLY A 242 19.14 -9.68 3.19
CA GLY A 242 20.12 -10.67 3.63
C GLY A 242 19.51 -11.72 4.56
N ASP A 243 20.23 -12.02 5.66
CA ASP A 243 19.77 -12.99 6.67
C ASP A 243 18.58 -12.48 7.51
N SER A 244 18.29 -11.17 7.45
CA SER A 244 17.12 -10.58 8.12
C SER A 244 15.82 -10.77 7.36
N LYS A 245 15.86 -11.39 6.17
CA LYS A 245 14.65 -11.72 5.42
C LYS A 245 13.79 -12.71 6.20
N PHE A 246 12.53 -12.34 6.36
CA PHE A 246 11.55 -13.23 6.97
C PHE A 246 11.11 -14.27 5.94
N SER A 247 11.16 -15.55 6.29
CA SER A 247 10.71 -16.61 5.40
C SER A 247 9.37 -17.19 5.87
N PHE A 248 8.53 -17.53 4.93
CA PHE A 248 7.26 -18.20 5.22
C PHE A 248 7.44 -19.53 5.99
N LYS A 249 8.57 -20.23 5.82
CA LYS A 249 8.90 -21.45 6.56
C LYS A 249 8.98 -21.21 8.07
N GLN A 250 9.39 -20.02 8.49
CA GLN A 250 9.49 -19.66 9.91
C GLN A 250 8.12 -19.47 10.56
N LEU A 251 7.08 -19.18 9.76
CA LEU A 251 5.69 -19.14 10.22
C LEU A 251 5.05 -20.52 10.36
N THR A 252 5.44 -21.46 9.49
CA THR A 252 4.80 -22.78 9.42
C THR A 252 5.25 -23.76 10.50
N VAL A 253 6.38 -23.51 11.11
CA VAL A 253 6.88 -24.32 12.26
C VAL A 253 6.01 -24.12 13.50
N THR A 254 5.15 -23.11 13.50
CA THR A 254 4.36 -22.68 14.66
C THR A 254 2.85 -22.90 14.55
N GLY A 255 2.42 -23.91 13.82
CA GLY A 255 0.99 -24.31 13.78
C GLY A 255 0.39 -24.61 15.17
N GLU A 256 1.21 -24.68 16.20
CA GLU A 256 0.87 -24.46 17.60
C GLU A 256 1.62 -23.21 18.08
N ALA A 257 0.89 -22.24 18.61
CA ALA A 257 1.37 -20.94 19.10
C ALA A 257 2.41 -21.03 20.26
N THR A 258 3.20 -22.07 20.35
CA THR A 258 4.07 -22.43 21.46
C THR A 258 5.50 -22.75 21.08
N SER A 259 5.94 -22.61 19.83
CA SER A 259 7.36 -22.78 19.59
C SER A 259 8.11 -21.57 20.13
N GLU A 260 8.66 -21.75 21.31
CA GLU A 260 9.60 -20.85 21.97
C GLU A 260 11.00 -20.89 21.33
N GLU A 261 11.12 -21.39 20.10
CA GLU A 261 12.39 -21.34 19.41
C GLU A 261 12.74 -19.88 19.16
N PRO A 262 13.84 -19.38 19.76
CA PRO A 262 14.29 -18.02 19.53
C PRO A 262 14.59 -17.87 18.04
N ILE A 263 14.13 -16.80 17.44
CA ILE A 263 14.60 -16.39 16.13
C ILE A 263 16.09 -16.09 16.33
N ASP A 264 16.95 -16.86 15.70
CA ASP A 264 18.42 -16.74 15.88
C ASP A 264 18.95 -15.34 15.55
N HIS A 265 18.24 -14.63 14.67
CA HIS A 265 18.53 -13.27 14.25
C HIS A 265 17.25 -12.45 14.07
N PRO A 266 17.28 -11.13 14.36
CA PRO A 266 16.16 -10.25 14.06
C PRO A 266 15.72 -10.35 12.60
N LYS A 267 14.40 -10.47 12.37
CA LYS A 267 13.80 -10.54 11.04
C LYS A 267 13.06 -9.25 10.73
N ILE A 268 13.07 -8.87 9.45
CA ILE A 268 12.41 -7.66 8.95
C ILE A 268 11.15 -8.07 8.21
N GLN A 269 10.05 -7.46 8.62
CA GLN A 269 8.78 -7.55 7.92
C GLN A 269 8.42 -6.15 7.41
N LEU A 270 8.47 -5.95 6.10
CA LEU A 270 8.03 -4.69 5.50
C LEU A 270 6.51 -4.54 5.68
N SER A 271 6.09 -3.38 6.14
CA SER A 271 4.68 -3.08 6.37
C SER A 271 4.11 -2.05 5.40
N ASN A 272 4.94 -1.16 4.87
CA ASN A 272 4.53 -0.19 3.88
C ASN A 272 5.72 0.21 2.98
N PHE A 273 5.39 0.67 1.78
CA PHE A 273 6.35 1.15 0.79
C PHE A 273 5.75 2.35 0.09
N ILE A 274 6.43 3.48 0.15
CA ILE A 274 6.03 4.70 -0.54
C ILE A 274 7.19 5.17 -1.39
N ASP A 275 6.91 5.32 -2.68
CA ASP A 275 7.86 5.75 -3.69
C ASP A 275 7.53 7.19 -4.11
N THR A 276 8.28 8.17 -3.61
CA THR A 276 8.19 9.55 -4.11
C THR A 276 9.22 9.80 -5.20
N GLU A 277 9.20 10.96 -5.83
CA GLU A 277 10.20 11.30 -6.86
C GLU A 277 11.63 11.19 -6.32
N LYS A 278 11.88 11.70 -5.12
CA LYS A 278 13.23 11.76 -4.53
C LYS A 278 13.56 10.65 -3.57
N TYR A 279 12.57 10.14 -2.83
CA TYR A 279 12.77 9.21 -1.73
C TYR A 279 11.89 7.98 -1.84
N ILE A 280 12.41 6.86 -1.34
CA ILE A 280 11.60 5.71 -0.98
C ILE A 280 11.54 5.65 0.54
N ILE A 281 10.34 5.66 1.09
CA ILE A 281 10.09 5.51 2.52
C ILE A 281 9.51 4.12 2.76
N LEU A 282 10.18 3.38 3.64
CA LEU A 282 9.80 2.02 4.02
C LEU A 282 9.38 2.03 5.48
N SER A 283 8.19 1.54 5.77
CA SER A 283 7.84 1.16 7.14
C SER A 283 8.06 -0.34 7.30
N TYR A 284 8.68 -0.74 8.37
CA TYR A 284 8.94 -2.14 8.65
C TYR A 284 8.92 -2.43 10.15
N SER A 285 8.75 -3.70 10.48
CA SER A 285 8.83 -4.18 11.85
C SER A 285 10.03 -5.08 12.03
N VAL A 286 10.73 -4.94 13.17
CA VAL A 286 11.73 -5.90 13.59
C VAL A 286 11.08 -6.96 14.46
N VAL A 287 11.17 -8.20 14.01
CA VAL A 287 10.58 -9.35 14.67
C VAL A 287 11.68 -10.17 15.31
N ASN A 288 11.75 -10.14 16.64
CA ASN A 288 12.71 -10.90 17.44
C ASN A 288 12.12 -12.19 18.01
N SER A 289 10.80 -12.26 18.14
CA SER A 289 10.08 -13.44 18.61
C SER A 289 8.60 -13.33 18.20
N TRP A 290 7.98 -14.46 17.91
CA TRP A 290 6.54 -14.56 17.71
C TRP A 290 5.85 -14.82 19.06
N ARG A 291 5.67 -13.79 19.86
CA ARG A 291 4.75 -13.87 21.00
C ARG A 291 3.49 -13.11 20.67
N MET A 292 2.35 -13.78 20.70
CA MET A 292 1.07 -13.09 20.58
C MET A 292 0.97 -11.99 21.64
N GLY A 293 0.65 -10.77 21.21
CA GLY A 293 0.47 -9.60 22.09
C GLY A 293 1.70 -8.74 22.34
N THR A 294 2.86 -9.04 21.75
CA THR A 294 3.98 -8.08 21.75
C THR A 294 3.75 -7.04 20.67
N LYS A 295 3.84 -5.75 21.05
CA LYS A 295 3.83 -4.66 20.07
C LYS A 295 5.04 -4.82 19.16
N PRO A 296 4.86 -4.83 17.82
CA PRO A 296 6.00 -4.92 16.91
C PRO A 296 6.90 -3.68 17.07
N ASP A 297 8.19 -3.87 16.98
CA ASP A 297 9.18 -2.78 16.93
C ASP A 297 9.15 -2.18 15.52
N GLN A 298 8.35 -1.14 15.34
CA GLN A 298 8.14 -0.46 14.07
C GLN A 298 9.23 0.58 13.82
N ARG A 299 9.67 0.68 12.58
CA ARG A 299 10.76 1.54 12.14
C ARG A 299 10.54 2.06 10.73
N PHE A 300 11.28 3.13 10.41
CA PHE A 300 11.40 3.62 9.05
C PHE A 300 12.79 3.36 8.50
N ALA A 301 12.85 3.13 7.18
CA ALA A 301 14.05 3.31 6.40
C ALA A 301 13.75 4.31 5.29
N LEU A 302 14.78 5.09 4.94
CA LEU A 302 14.73 6.10 3.89
C LEU A 302 15.79 5.79 2.85
N TYR A 303 15.41 5.68 1.59
CA TYR A 303 16.36 5.63 0.49
C TYR A 303 16.30 6.92 -0.31
N ASP A 304 17.44 7.62 -0.36
CA ASP A 304 17.63 8.79 -1.21
C ASP A 304 17.98 8.33 -2.63
N LYS A 305 17.10 8.61 -3.59
CA LYS A 305 17.28 8.20 -4.98
C LYS A 305 18.30 9.04 -5.72
N VAL A 306 18.54 10.28 -5.26
CA VAL A 306 19.50 11.19 -5.86
C VAL A 306 20.92 10.82 -5.45
N GLU A 307 21.13 10.68 -4.15
CA GLU A 307 22.43 10.32 -3.57
C GLU A 307 22.68 8.81 -3.61
N GLN A 308 21.64 7.99 -3.85
CA GLN A 308 21.70 6.52 -3.83
C GLN A 308 22.17 5.96 -2.48
N VAL A 309 21.69 6.57 -1.41
CA VAL A 309 22.05 6.18 -0.03
C VAL A 309 20.82 5.64 0.69
N MET A 310 21.02 4.53 1.41
CA MET A 310 20.03 3.95 2.31
C MET A 310 20.33 4.32 3.74
N TYR A 311 19.35 4.88 4.41
CA TYR A 311 19.31 5.10 5.87
C TYR A 311 18.40 4.02 6.46
N PRO A 312 18.94 2.96 7.05
CA PRO A 312 18.16 1.74 7.34
C PRO A 312 17.26 1.84 8.57
N ASP A 313 17.49 2.80 9.45
CA ASP A 313 16.74 3.00 10.68
C ASP A 313 16.73 4.49 11.01
N VAL A 314 15.62 5.17 10.72
CA VAL A 314 15.55 6.63 10.83
C VAL A 314 14.37 7.10 11.66
N TYR A 315 14.59 8.23 12.35
CA TYR A 315 13.54 9.12 12.84
C TYR A 315 13.42 10.33 11.92
N LEU A 316 12.24 10.55 11.37
CA LEU A 316 11.97 11.69 10.52
C LEU A 316 11.40 12.83 11.38
N VAL A 317 12.27 13.73 11.80
CA VAL A 317 11.91 14.80 12.73
C VAL A 317 11.86 16.15 12.05
N SER A 318 10.98 17.04 12.52
CA SER A 318 11.01 18.45 12.17
C SER A 318 11.62 19.24 13.32
N GLU A 319 12.59 20.11 13.01
CA GLU A 319 13.17 21.04 14.00
C GLU A 319 12.35 22.31 14.17
N LYS A 320 11.53 22.66 13.19
CA LYS A 320 10.66 23.85 13.20
C LYS A 320 9.29 23.56 13.77
N GLN A 321 8.82 22.33 13.58
CA GLN A 321 7.48 21.88 13.96
C GLN A 321 7.58 20.46 14.52
N ASP A 322 8.26 20.29 15.65
CA ASP A 322 8.56 19.01 16.29
C ASP A 322 7.33 18.15 16.53
N ILE A 323 6.22 18.76 16.88
CA ILE A 323 4.88 18.18 17.01
C ILE A 323 4.41 17.42 15.75
N PHE A 324 4.94 17.78 14.58
CA PHE A 324 4.68 17.10 13.31
C PHE A 324 5.83 16.22 12.85
N SER A 325 6.69 15.79 13.74
CA SER A 325 7.64 14.71 13.45
C SER A 325 6.90 13.43 13.08
N LEU A 326 7.47 12.65 12.17
CA LEU A 326 6.85 11.42 11.70
C LEU A 326 7.36 10.24 12.51
N GLU A 327 6.48 9.64 13.29
CA GLU A 327 6.78 8.50 14.14
C GLU A 327 6.59 7.18 13.37
N PRO A 328 7.36 6.11 13.71
CA PRO A 328 7.23 4.83 13.01
C PRO A 328 5.85 4.17 13.08
N GLU A 329 5.06 4.50 14.08
CA GLU A 329 3.69 4.03 14.27
C GLU A 329 2.65 4.83 13.49
N ASP A 330 3.02 6.00 12.98
CA ASP A 330 2.11 6.82 12.20
C ASP A 330 1.73 6.11 10.90
N PRO A 331 0.44 6.08 10.55
CA PRO A 331 0.03 5.58 9.26
C PRO A 331 0.47 6.54 8.16
N ILE A 332 1.17 6.03 7.16
CA ILE A 332 1.65 6.85 6.04
C ILE A 332 0.82 6.54 4.80
N PHE A 333 0.37 7.58 4.13
CA PHE A 333 -0.36 7.53 2.86
C PHE A 333 0.41 8.27 1.77
N ALA A 334 0.50 7.66 0.60
CA ALA A 334 1.10 8.32 -0.56
C ALA A 334 0.15 9.38 -1.13
N SER A 335 0.71 10.52 -1.52
CA SER A 335 -0.01 11.47 -2.38
C SER A 335 0.05 11.03 -3.84
N THR A 336 -0.85 11.54 -4.64
CA THR A 336 -0.84 11.34 -6.09
C THR A 336 0.04 12.36 -6.83
N ASP A 337 0.67 13.30 -6.12
CA ASP A 337 1.56 14.33 -6.69
C ASP A 337 3.03 13.90 -6.78
N GLU A 338 3.36 12.67 -6.39
CA GLU A 338 4.73 12.10 -6.41
C GLU A 338 5.75 12.78 -5.46
N HIS A 339 5.35 13.89 -4.85
CA HIS A 339 6.26 14.70 -4.01
C HIS A 339 5.87 14.64 -2.54
N SER A 340 4.63 14.24 -2.24
CA SER A 340 4.09 14.35 -0.90
C SER A 340 3.70 13.00 -0.31
N ILE A 341 3.77 12.93 1.01
CA ILE A 341 3.16 11.89 1.83
C ILE A 341 2.24 12.53 2.86
N PHE A 342 1.30 11.75 3.37
CA PHE A 342 0.37 12.18 4.41
C PHE A 342 0.44 11.25 5.60
N THR A 343 0.24 11.82 6.77
CA THR A 343 -0.19 11.11 7.98
C THR A 343 -1.33 11.85 8.63
N PHE A 344 -1.80 11.34 9.76
CA PHE A 344 -2.70 12.09 10.64
C PHE A 344 -2.27 11.94 12.10
N LYS A 345 -2.53 12.97 12.88
CA LYS A 345 -2.34 13.01 14.32
C LYS A 345 -3.69 13.25 14.99
N GLN A 346 -3.98 12.52 16.07
CA GLN A 346 -5.17 12.81 16.85
C GLN A 346 -5.06 14.20 17.49
N ALA A 347 -6.15 14.94 17.51
CA ALA A 347 -6.15 16.26 18.15
C ALA A 347 -5.82 16.18 19.64
N SER A 348 -6.32 15.15 20.34
CA SER A 348 -5.98 14.86 21.72
C SER A 348 -4.47 14.69 21.94
N ASP A 349 -3.82 13.90 21.07
CA ASP A 349 -2.39 13.59 21.22
C ASP A 349 -1.52 14.83 20.98
N LEU A 350 -1.93 15.67 20.01
CA LEU A 350 -1.26 16.95 19.74
C LEU A 350 -1.35 17.94 20.89
N LEU A 351 -2.41 17.86 21.70
CA LEU A 351 -2.66 18.75 22.83
C LEU A 351 -2.09 18.25 24.16
N GLU A 352 -1.57 17.02 24.24
CA GLU A 352 -0.95 16.50 25.47
C GLU A 352 0.25 17.34 25.92
N ASP A 353 1.11 17.73 24.99
CA ASP A 353 2.36 18.45 25.27
C ASP A 353 2.38 19.88 24.69
N HIS A 354 1.37 20.29 23.94
CA HIS A 354 1.35 21.57 23.23
C HIS A 354 0.00 22.29 23.34
N GLU A 355 0.04 23.61 23.49
CA GLU A 355 -1.14 24.45 23.28
C GLU A 355 -1.22 24.86 21.80
N ILE A 356 -2.30 24.47 21.12
CA ILE A 356 -2.54 24.81 19.72
C ILE A 356 -3.81 25.66 19.63
N GLU A 357 -3.65 26.93 19.28
CA GLU A 357 -4.76 27.89 19.21
C GLU A 357 -5.90 27.37 18.31
N GLY A 358 -7.11 27.32 18.89
CA GLY A 358 -8.32 26.92 18.18
C GLY A 358 -8.38 25.43 17.79
N LEU A 359 -7.66 24.55 18.48
CA LEU A 359 -7.79 23.10 18.40
C LEU A 359 -8.32 22.57 19.73
N ASP A 360 -9.35 21.75 19.70
CA ASP A 360 -9.91 21.04 20.83
C ASP A 360 -9.58 19.54 20.78
N ALA A 361 -9.49 18.89 21.94
CA ALA A 361 -9.15 17.46 22.01
C ALA A 361 -10.21 16.54 21.37
N GLU A 362 -11.43 17.04 21.22
CA GLU A 362 -12.53 16.33 20.56
C GLU A 362 -12.62 16.63 19.06
N ASP A 363 -11.71 17.46 18.52
CA ASP A 363 -11.65 17.74 17.10
C ASP A 363 -11.22 16.52 16.30
N ASN A 364 -11.59 16.53 15.03
CA ASN A 364 -11.13 15.54 14.07
C ASN A 364 -9.60 15.50 14.00
N PRO A 365 -9.00 14.35 13.61
CA PRO A 365 -7.56 14.25 13.43
C PRO A 365 -7.03 15.33 12.47
N VAL A 366 -5.87 15.87 12.79
CA VAL A 366 -5.15 16.81 11.92
C VAL A 366 -4.38 16.02 10.88
N ILE A 367 -4.65 16.26 9.60
CA ILE A 367 -3.87 15.71 8.51
C ILE A 367 -2.56 16.48 8.40
N VAL A 368 -1.45 15.77 8.29
CA VAL A 368 -0.12 16.35 8.10
C VAL A 368 0.43 15.93 6.75
N GLN A 369 0.72 16.90 5.91
CA GLN A 369 1.33 16.72 4.60
C GLN A 369 2.81 17.08 4.67
N TYR A 370 3.67 16.18 4.20
CA TYR A 370 5.09 16.41 4.01
C TYR A 370 5.37 16.42 2.51
N THR A 371 5.83 17.55 2.00
CA THR A 371 6.18 17.71 0.58
C THR A 371 7.69 17.83 0.43
N PHE A 372 8.31 16.94 -0.32
CA PHE A 372 9.74 16.89 -0.60
C PHE A 372 10.03 17.65 -1.91
N ASN A 373 10.60 18.87 -1.79
CA ASN A 373 10.85 19.79 -2.90
C ASN A 373 12.20 19.58 -3.60
#